data_05ba0c26a951b04098aad967c9d009fe
#
_entry.id   05ba0c26a951b04098aad967c9d009fe
#
_cell.length_a   1.000
_cell.length_b   1.000
_cell.length_c   1.000
_cell.angle_alpha   90.00
_cell.angle_beta   90.00
_cell.angle_gamma   90.00
#
_symmetry.space_group_name_H-M   'P 1'
#
loop_
_entity.id
_entity.type
_entity.pdbx_description
1 polymer ?
#
loop_
_entity_poly.entity_id
_entity_poly.type
_entity_poly.pdbx_seq_one_letter_code
_entity_poly.pdbx_strand_id
1 'polypeptide(L)'
;MEEVPAGLPDVASQIPGLFEESGCAVVAHRGLGMNLKPGRGIRENTVASIIAAHDFGADWSEFDVQVTKDGVPVLWHDDFISVRRGDGEVENFAIRDLTLDELKRVSRAAIATAEAAKIGDTRAVKATRSRPSSELEYSGSEGDEFELEDFTNVSDSADSAGSSGYLSEEECGERARISKSVAPMSPTEEPVVLYRKFAGTEAPAPWIMDVEDEIPTLHELMTKAPNSLGFSLELKFGTPEDFPGGKKVDPARMVMELRATLAVCKSHPRRRVAFSTFDPDAAIHMRTLQGLYPVMFITNCQPGQEDVRRCTVEAAIKTAIDADLVGLVIRADVLRNDPTVPQRVRASGLMLGSYGGPNSDLDLVERQGDLGVGYLCTDDVPAVARLMSSRSTTRNAVLVAGTR
;
A
#
# COMPACT_ATOMS: atom_id res chain seq x y z
N MET A 1 -7.06 -13.13 31.50
CA MET A 1 -5.62 -12.95 31.21
C MET A 1 -5.16 -14.28 30.65
N GLU A 2 -5.14 -14.40 29.32
CA GLU A 2 -4.49 -15.56 28.69
C GLU A 2 -2.98 -15.37 28.88
N GLU A 3 -2.32 -16.43 29.37
CA GLU A 3 -0.88 -16.46 29.57
C GLU A 3 -0.15 -16.17 28.25
N VAL A 4 0.74 -15.19 28.26
CA VAL A 4 1.71 -14.97 27.20
C VAL A 4 2.55 -16.25 27.11
N PRO A 5 2.62 -16.93 25.94
CA PRO A 5 3.41 -18.13 25.81
C PRO A 5 4.88 -17.83 26.17
N ALA A 6 5.41 -18.56 27.15
CA ALA A 6 6.81 -18.47 27.51
C ALA A 6 7.67 -18.94 26.32
N GLY A 7 8.57 -18.05 25.87
CA GLY A 7 9.54 -18.32 24.81
C GLY A 7 9.03 -17.99 23.40
N LEU A 8 8.92 -16.71 23.10
CA LEU A 8 8.86 -16.27 21.70
C LEU A 8 10.19 -16.70 21.04
N PRO A 9 10.15 -17.29 19.82
CA PRO A 9 11.37 -17.63 19.09
C PRO A 9 12.23 -16.37 18.94
N ASP A 10 13.55 -16.55 19.07
CA ASP A 10 14.53 -15.50 18.87
C ASP A 10 14.29 -14.82 17.52
N VAL A 11 14.11 -13.50 17.53
CA VAL A 11 13.89 -12.67 16.33
C VAL A 11 15.01 -12.91 15.31
N ALA A 12 16.25 -13.08 15.77
CA ALA A 12 17.40 -13.38 14.92
C ALA A 12 17.23 -14.71 14.15
N SER A 13 16.49 -15.68 14.70
CA SER A 13 16.20 -16.96 14.03
C SER A 13 15.14 -16.86 12.93
N GLN A 14 14.40 -15.75 12.88
CA GLN A 14 13.35 -15.51 11.87
C GLN A 14 13.88 -14.76 10.63
N ILE A 15 15.05 -14.11 10.76
CA ILE A 15 15.69 -13.31 9.70
C ILE A 15 16.24 -14.19 8.56
N PRO A 16 16.99 -15.27 8.82
CA PRO A 16 17.44 -16.18 7.78
C PRO A 16 16.24 -16.88 7.13
N GLY A 17 16.04 -16.68 5.84
CA GLY A 17 14.99 -17.33 5.06
C GLY A 17 13.79 -16.46 4.68
N LEU A 18 13.63 -15.24 5.26
CA LEU A 18 12.55 -14.35 4.85
C LEU A 18 12.81 -13.73 3.47
N PHE A 19 14.09 -13.37 3.21
CA PHE A 19 14.51 -12.62 2.00
C PHE A 19 15.85 -13.13 1.42
N GLU A 20 16.38 -14.29 1.85
CA GLU A 20 17.76 -14.71 1.56
C GLU A 20 17.99 -15.38 0.19
N GLU A 21 16.95 -15.86 -0.49
CA GLU A 21 17.18 -16.61 -1.75
C GLU A 21 17.73 -15.75 -2.89
N SER A 22 17.48 -14.43 -2.88
CA SER A 22 17.93 -13.49 -3.90
C SER A 22 18.94 -12.43 -3.41
N GLY A 23 19.15 -12.31 -2.11
CA GLY A 23 19.99 -11.25 -1.50
C GLY A 23 19.30 -9.91 -1.32
N CYS A 24 18.29 -9.57 -2.12
CA CYS A 24 17.40 -8.43 -1.98
C CYS A 24 16.08 -8.76 -2.68
N ALA A 25 15.00 -8.89 -1.94
CA ALA A 25 13.71 -9.27 -2.48
C ALA A 25 13.00 -8.10 -3.15
N VAL A 26 12.32 -8.37 -4.25
CA VAL A 26 11.43 -7.42 -4.93
C VAL A 26 10.05 -7.51 -4.30
N VAL A 27 9.62 -6.42 -3.69
CA VAL A 27 8.31 -6.30 -3.06
C VAL A 27 7.44 -5.38 -3.91
N ALA A 28 6.34 -5.91 -4.40
CA ALA A 28 5.40 -5.19 -5.23
C ALA A 28 4.49 -4.32 -4.36
N HIS A 29 4.52 -2.99 -4.53
CA HIS A 29 3.73 -2.02 -3.77
C HIS A 29 2.25 -2.09 -4.17
N ARG A 30 1.35 -2.42 -3.26
CA ARG A 30 -0.10 -2.59 -3.45
C ARG A 30 -0.47 -3.52 -4.60
N GLY A 31 0.37 -4.52 -4.87
CA GLY A 31 0.33 -5.34 -6.06
C GLY A 31 1.18 -4.77 -7.20
N LEU A 32 0.61 -4.55 -8.39
CA LEU A 32 1.37 -4.11 -9.56
C LEU A 32 1.63 -2.57 -9.58
N GLY A 33 1.90 -2.00 -8.42
CA GLY A 33 2.17 -0.58 -8.23
C GLY A 33 0.94 0.26 -7.89
N MET A 34 1.21 1.44 -7.34
CA MET A 34 0.22 2.42 -6.94
C MET A 34 -0.46 3.07 -8.15
N ASN A 35 -1.76 3.28 -8.09
CA ASN A 35 -2.50 3.99 -9.13
C ASN A 35 -2.25 5.50 -9.04
N LEU A 36 -1.26 6.00 -9.79
CA LEU A 36 -0.88 7.41 -9.82
C LEU A 36 -1.82 8.28 -10.66
N LYS A 37 -2.51 7.68 -11.63
CA LYS A 37 -3.41 8.35 -12.58
C LYS A 37 -4.62 7.46 -12.85
N PRO A 38 -5.81 8.04 -13.11
CA PRO A 38 -6.95 7.25 -13.54
C PRO A 38 -6.74 6.68 -14.95
N GLY A 39 -7.43 5.59 -15.27
CA GLY A 39 -7.53 5.02 -16.59
C GLY A 39 -6.36 4.17 -17.07
N ARG A 40 -5.38 3.85 -16.22
CA ARG A 40 -4.26 2.99 -16.63
C ARG A 40 -3.95 1.92 -15.58
N GLY A 41 -3.82 0.68 -16.06
CA GLY A 41 -3.38 -0.45 -15.27
C GLY A 41 -4.50 -1.14 -14.48
N ILE A 42 -4.10 -1.94 -13.51
CA ILE A 42 -4.99 -2.72 -12.63
C ILE A 42 -5.24 -1.93 -11.35
N ARG A 43 -6.46 -1.99 -10.80
CA ARG A 43 -6.74 -1.38 -9.51
C ARG A 43 -5.82 -1.96 -8.43
N GLU A 44 -5.11 -1.08 -7.71
CA GLU A 44 -4.23 -1.45 -6.60
C GLU A 44 -5.01 -2.12 -5.45
N ASN A 45 -4.30 -2.85 -4.58
CA ASN A 45 -4.90 -3.54 -3.44
C ASN A 45 -6.03 -4.52 -3.81
N THR A 46 -5.91 -5.16 -4.99
CA THR A 46 -6.84 -6.19 -5.46
C THR A 46 -6.16 -7.52 -5.70
N VAL A 47 -6.94 -8.59 -5.78
CA VAL A 47 -6.41 -9.91 -6.09
C VAL A 47 -5.75 -9.94 -7.46
N ALA A 48 -6.38 -9.28 -8.46
CA ALA A 48 -5.84 -9.21 -9.81
C ALA A 48 -4.47 -8.50 -9.86
N SER A 49 -4.34 -7.35 -9.17
CA SER A 49 -3.08 -6.60 -9.08
C SER A 49 -1.96 -7.41 -8.43
N ILE A 50 -2.26 -8.13 -7.36
CA ILE A 50 -1.29 -8.93 -6.61
C ILE A 50 -0.85 -10.17 -7.40
N ILE A 51 -1.76 -10.85 -8.11
CA ILE A 51 -1.42 -11.96 -9.00
C ILE A 51 -0.55 -11.45 -10.17
N ALA A 52 -0.92 -10.33 -10.78
CA ALA A 52 -0.12 -9.75 -11.87
C ALA A 52 1.31 -9.39 -11.41
N ALA A 53 1.48 -8.88 -10.19
CA ALA A 53 2.80 -8.61 -9.64
C ALA A 53 3.66 -9.88 -9.52
N HIS A 54 3.08 -11.00 -9.08
CA HIS A 54 3.75 -12.30 -9.07
C HIS A 54 4.18 -12.73 -10.48
N ASP A 55 3.30 -12.56 -11.47
CA ASP A 55 3.58 -12.95 -12.87
C ASP A 55 4.71 -12.11 -13.49
N PHE A 56 4.91 -10.89 -13.00
CA PHE A 56 6.05 -10.03 -13.35
C PHE A 56 7.31 -10.30 -12.52
N GLY A 57 7.29 -11.28 -11.62
CA GLY A 57 8.48 -11.76 -10.90
C GLY A 57 8.71 -11.10 -9.55
N ALA A 58 7.68 -10.56 -8.91
CA ALA A 58 7.78 -10.12 -7.52
C ALA A 58 7.94 -11.33 -6.57
N ASP A 59 8.86 -11.23 -5.62
CA ASP A 59 9.05 -12.23 -4.56
C ASP A 59 7.99 -12.13 -3.46
N TRP A 60 7.54 -10.88 -3.22
CA TRP A 60 6.55 -10.50 -2.23
C TRP A 60 5.60 -9.45 -2.81
N SER A 61 4.38 -9.40 -2.30
CA SER A 61 3.49 -8.27 -2.52
C SER A 61 3.20 -7.60 -1.19
N GLU A 62 3.38 -6.30 -1.18
CA GLU A 62 2.90 -5.43 -0.11
C GLU A 62 1.46 -5.04 -0.43
N PHE A 63 0.64 -4.87 0.59
CA PHE A 63 -0.72 -4.36 0.51
C PHE A 63 -1.22 -3.88 1.87
N ASP A 64 -2.17 -2.96 1.81
CA ASP A 64 -2.74 -2.27 2.96
C ASP A 64 -3.93 -3.01 3.54
N VAL A 65 -3.95 -3.22 4.86
CA VAL A 65 -5.04 -3.91 5.55
C VAL A 65 -5.74 -2.96 6.51
N GLN A 66 -7.05 -2.85 6.36
CA GLN A 66 -7.97 -2.20 7.28
C GLN A 66 -9.06 -3.19 7.72
N VAL A 67 -9.78 -2.88 8.77
CA VAL A 67 -10.81 -3.79 9.31
C VAL A 67 -12.17 -3.11 9.32
N THR A 68 -13.16 -3.79 8.75
CA THR A 68 -14.53 -3.31 8.67
C THR A 68 -15.20 -3.19 10.04
N LYS A 69 -16.38 -2.58 10.09
CA LYS A 69 -17.20 -2.43 11.31
C LYS A 69 -17.54 -3.77 11.96
N ASP A 70 -17.76 -4.78 11.16
CA ASP A 70 -18.08 -6.16 11.57
C ASP A 70 -16.85 -7.05 11.74
N GLY A 71 -15.64 -6.45 11.76
CA GLY A 71 -14.40 -7.12 12.14
C GLY A 71 -13.73 -7.94 11.03
N VAL A 72 -14.02 -7.68 9.77
CA VAL A 72 -13.42 -8.40 8.63
C VAL A 72 -12.25 -7.61 8.06
N PRO A 73 -11.02 -8.17 8.01
CA PRO A 73 -9.88 -7.54 7.34
C PRO A 73 -10.08 -7.49 5.83
N VAL A 74 -9.89 -6.31 5.24
CA VAL A 74 -10.03 -6.00 3.81
C VAL A 74 -8.81 -5.23 3.31
N LEU A 75 -8.58 -5.24 1.99
CA LEU A 75 -7.46 -4.52 1.39
C LEU A 75 -7.92 -3.13 0.91
N TRP A 76 -7.39 -2.09 1.53
CA TRP A 76 -7.68 -0.71 1.17
C TRP A 76 -6.64 0.25 1.76
N HIS A 77 -6.08 1.16 0.95
CA HIS A 77 -5.05 2.09 1.41
C HIS A 77 -5.62 3.34 2.09
N ASP A 78 -6.52 4.06 1.38
CA ASP A 78 -6.95 5.40 1.81
C ASP A 78 -7.79 5.31 3.09
N ASP A 79 -7.79 6.35 3.91
CA ASP A 79 -8.55 6.39 5.16
C ASP A 79 -10.06 6.30 4.94
N PHE A 80 -10.48 6.78 3.76
CA PHE A 80 -11.86 6.79 3.35
C PHE A 80 -12.04 6.11 1.98
N ILE A 81 -13.16 5.46 1.82
CA ILE A 81 -13.69 5.17 0.49
C ILE A 81 -14.59 6.35 0.09
N SER A 82 -14.19 7.05 -0.96
CA SER A 82 -14.90 8.22 -1.47
C SER A 82 -15.81 7.79 -2.62
N VAL A 83 -17.09 8.06 -2.51
CA VAL A 83 -18.12 7.52 -3.40
C VAL A 83 -19.04 8.64 -3.90
N ARG A 84 -19.32 8.67 -5.19
CA ARG A 84 -20.40 9.48 -5.77
C ARG A 84 -21.47 8.56 -6.34
N ARG A 85 -22.75 8.88 -6.06
CA ARG A 85 -23.93 8.20 -6.61
C ARG A 85 -24.64 9.14 -7.58
N GLY A 86 -24.87 8.67 -8.78
CA GLY A 86 -25.50 9.50 -9.82
C GLY A 86 -24.72 10.80 -10.06
N ASP A 87 -25.41 11.92 -9.94
CA ASP A 87 -24.85 13.29 -10.02
C ASP A 87 -24.80 14.01 -8.66
N GLY A 88 -24.92 13.24 -7.56
CA GLY A 88 -24.77 13.72 -6.19
C GLY A 88 -23.36 14.21 -5.82
N GLU A 89 -23.19 14.61 -4.59
CA GLU A 89 -21.88 14.97 -4.02
C GLU A 89 -21.04 13.71 -3.73
N VAL A 90 -19.71 13.89 -3.59
CA VAL A 90 -18.82 12.83 -3.12
C VAL A 90 -18.98 12.68 -1.61
N GLU A 91 -19.31 11.47 -1.18
CA GLU A 91 -19.43 11.09 0.21
C GLU A 91 -18.20 10.26 0.61
N ASN A 92 -17.69 10.46 1.83
CA ASN A 92 -16.54 9.75 2.38
C ASN A 92 -16.97 8.84 3.53
N PHE A 93 -16.57 7.58 3.46
CA PHE A 93 -16.86 6.56 4.48
C PHE A 93 -15.56 5.94 4.96
N ALA A 94 -15.30 5.94 6.27
CA ALA A 94 -14.18 5.17 6.79
C ALA A 94 -14.48 3.67 6.70
N ILE A 95 -13.49 2.87 6.33
CA ILE A 95 -13.67 1.40 6.23
C ILE A 95 -14.21 0.81 7.55
N ARG A 96 -13.75 1.34 8.67
CA ARG A 96 -14.18 0.93 10.02
C ARG A 96 -15.66 1.21 10.34
N ASP A 97 -16.32 2.04 9.57
CA ASP A 97 -17.74 2.40 9.74
C ASP A 97 -18.67 1.61 8.82
N LEU A 98 -18.10 0.88 7.86
CA LEU A 98 -18.81 0.03 6.91
C LEU A 98 -18.75 -1.45 7.33
N THR A 99 -19.86 -2.16 7.20
CA THR A 99 -19.84 -3.63 7.21
C THR A 99 -19.25 -4.16 5.91
N LEU A 100 -18.77 -5.39 5.90
CA LEU A 100 -18.26 -6.04 4.69
C LEU A 100 -19.30 -6.04 3.57
N ASP A 101 -20.56 -6.28 3.89
CA ASP A 101 -21.64 -6.33 2.90
C ASP A 101 -21.89 -4.94 2.26
N GLU A 102 -21.84 -3.86 3.04
CA GLU A 102 -21.92 -2.48 2.54
C GLU A 102 -20.72 -2.17 1.62
N LEU A 103 -19.51 -2.51 2.05
CA LEU A 103 -18.28 -2.29 1.26
C LEU A 103 -18.33 -3.07 -0.06
N LYS A 104 -18.72 -4.33 -0.04
CA LYS A 104 -18.82 -5.17 -1.24
C LYS A 104 -19.91 -4.66 -2.22
N ARG A 105 -21.02 -4.14 -1.71
CA ARG A 105 -22.05 -3.50 -2.57
C ARG A 105 -21.51 -2.27 -3.28
N VAL A 106 -20.81 -1.38 -2.57
CA VAL A 106 -20.16 -0.21 -3.16
C VAL A 106 -19.14 -0.63 -4.23
N SER A 107 -18.27 -1.58 -3.92
CA SER A 107 -17.24 -2.07 -4.83
C SER A 107 -17.85 -2.61 -6.13
N ARG A 108 -18.83 -3.50 -6.04
CA ARG A 108 -19.49 -4.11 -7.20
C ARG A 108 -20.25 -3.09 -8.04
N ALA A 109 -20.95 -2.15 -7.42
CA ALA A 109 -21.66 -1.10 -8.13
C ALA A 109 -20.70 -0.16 -8.88
N ALA A 110 -19.54 0.15 -8.29
CA ALA A 110 -18.51 0.95 -8.94
C ALA A 110 -17.90 0.25 -10.15
N ILE A 111 -17.60 -1.05 -10.03
CA ILE A 111 -17.10 -1.88 -11.13
C ILE A 111 -18.14 -1.91 -12.28
N ALA A 112 -19.40 -2.20 -11.95
CA ALA A 112 -20.46 -2.23 -12.96
C ALA A 112 -20.60 -0.89 -13.70
N THR A 113 -20.47 0.23 -12.99
CA THR A 113 -20.48 1.57 -13.60
C THR A 113 -19.28 1.80 -14.50
N ALA A 114 -18.08 1.41 -14.05
CA ALA A 114 -16.85 1.55 -14.82
C ALA A 114 -16.91 0.73 -16.12
N GLU A 115 -17.35 -0.52 -16.05
CA GLU A 115 -17.50 -1.37 -17.23
C GLU A 115 -18.58 -0.86 -18.21
N ALA A 116 -19.72 -0.38 -17.69
CA ALA A 116 -20.76 0.23 -18.50
C ALA A 116 -20.25 1.50 -19.23
N ALA A 117 -19.43 2.31 -18.55
CA ALA A 117 -18.83 3.50 -19.15
C ALA A 117 -17.85 3.15 -20.28
N LYS A 118 -17.06 2.08 -20.16
CA LYS A 118 -16.14 1.59 -21.20
C LYS A 118 -16.83 1.16 -22.48
N ILE A 119 -18.05 0.62 -22.37
CA ILE A 119 -18.87 0.23 -23.55
C ILE A 119 -19.77 1.35 -24.06
N GLY A 120 -19.63 2.57 -23.52
CA GLY A 120 -20.31 3.77 -24.00
C GLY A 120 -21.74 3.96 -23.47
N ASP A 121 -22.12 3.33 -22.35
CA ASP A 121 -23.40 3.65 -21.68
C ASP A 121 -23.42 5.12 -21.26
N THR A 122 -24.36 5.89 -21.81
CA THR A 122 -24.42 7.35 -21.64
C THR A 122 -24.64 7.78 -20.19
N ARG A 123 -25.36 7.00 -19.37
CA ARG A 123 -25.60 7.29 -17.95
C ARG A 123 -24.31 7.07 -17.15
N ALA A 124 -23.63 5.95 -17.41
CA ALA A 124 -22.35 5.63 -16.78
C ALA A 124 -21.26 6.63 -17.20
N VAL A 125 -21.14 6.95 -18.48
CA VAL A 125 -20.20 7.96 -19.00
C VAL A 125 -20.44 9.32 -18.34
N LYS A 126 -21.70 9.76 -18.18
CA LYS A 126 -22.02 11.02 -17.50
C LYS A 126 -21.60 10.97 -16.02
N ALA A 127 -21.83 9.85 -15.33
CA ALA A 127 -21.45 9.68 -13.93
C ALA A 127 -19.93 9.68 -13.73
N THR A 128 -19.14 9.21 -14.70
CA THR A 128 -17.67 9.14 -14.60
C THR A 128 -16.98 10.45 -14.99
N ARG A 129 -17.68 11.45 -15.52
CA ARG A 129 -17.09 12.76 -15.82
C ARG A 129 -16.96 13.59 -14.54
N SER A 130 -15.80 14.26 -14.39
CA SER A 130 -15.64 15.31 -13.37
C SER A 130 -16.68 16.40 -13.61
N ARG A 131 -17.29 16.97 -12.55
CA ARG A 131 -18.03 18.22 -12.71
C ARG A 131 -17.02 19.28 -13.15
N PRO A 132 -17.30 20.08 -14.23
CA PRO A 132 -16.49 21.24 -14.50
C PRO A 132 -16.64 22.20 -13.30
N SER A 133 -15.51 22.61 -12.71
CA SER A 133 -15.48 23.82 -11.90
C SER A 133 -16.08 24.92 -12.75
N SER A 134 -17.09 25.62 -12.20
CA SER A 134 -17.92 26.62 -12.86
C SER A 134 -17.16 27.46 -13.88
N GLU A 135 -17.69 27.51 -15.10
CA GLU A 135 -17.55 28.52 -16.12
C GLU A 135 -16.12 28.95 -16.55
N LEU A 136 -15.56 28.19 -17.49
CA LEU A 136 -14.78 28.76 -18.58
C LEU A 136 -15.18 28.03 -19.86
N GLU A 137 -16.05 28.68 -20.65
CA GLU A 137 -16.33 28.28 -22.03
C GLU A 137 -15.02 28.29 -22.82
N TYR A 138 -14.61 27.12 -23.29
CA TYR A 138 -13.63 27.03 -24.37
C TYR A 138 -14.24 26.23 -25.50
N SER A 139 -14.57 26.96 -26.55
CA SER A 139 -14.98 26.42 -27.84
C SER A 139 -13.77 25.89 -28.58
N GLY A 140 -13.83 24.69 -29.11
CA GLY A 140 -12.96 24.36 -30.23
C GLY A 140 -12.47 22.93 -30.35
N SER A 141 -13.03 22.32 -31.33
CA SER A 141 -12.48 21.40 -32.35
C SER A 141 -12.16 19.95 -31.99
N GLU A 142 -12.78 19.16 -32.81
CA GLU A 142 -12.71 17.71 -32.98
C GLU A 142 -11.31 17.21 -33.35
N GLY A 143 -11.05 15.98 -32.91
CA GLY A 143 -10.19 15.01 -33.59
C GLY A 143 -8.76 14.96 -33.12
N ASP A 144 -8.42 13.91 -32.37
CA ASP A 144 -7.12 13.28 -32.57
C ASP A 144 -7.17 11.80 -32.16
N GLU A 145 -6.75 10.97 -33.09
CA GLU A 145 -6.58 9.53 -33.01
C GLU A 145 -5.47 9.18 -32.01
N PHE A 146 -5.71 8.15 -31.21
CA PHE A 146 -4.73 7.63 -30.24
C PHE A 146 -3.78 6.66 -30.93
N GLU A 147 -2.54 7.08 -31.15
CA GLU A 147 -1.43 6.18 -31.40
C GLU A 147 -0.81 5.69 -30.07
N LEU A 148 -0.51 4.40 -30.05
CA LEU A 148 0.20 3.71 -28.96
C LEU A 148 1.69 4.07 -29.05
N GLU A 149 2.18 4.98 -28.23
CA GLU A 149 3.60 5.23 -28.11
C GLU A 149 4.21 4.61 -26.84
N ASP A 150 5.42 4.13 -27.05
CA ASP A 150 6.32 3.36 -26.20
C ASP A 150 6.59 3.96 -24.81
N PHE A 151 6.70 3.06 -23.84
CA PHE A 151 7.07 3.36 -22.45
C PHE A 151 8.58 3.63 -22.30
N THR A 152 9.07 4.76 -22.79
CA THR A 152 10.39 5.27 -22.37
C THR A 152 10.37 6.79 -22.28
N ASN A 153 10.79 7.31 -21.14
CA ASN A 153 11.04 8.70 -20.77
C ASN A 153 9.89 9.44 -20.06
N VAL A 154 9.91 9.35 -18.74
CA VAL A 154 9.52 10.47 -17.87
C VAL A 154 10.74 10.77 -16.99
N SER A 155 11.56 11.71 -17.47
CA SER A 155 12.57 12.36 -16.65
C SER A 155 11.93 13.50 -15.87
N ASP A 156 12.23 13.51 -14.58
CA ASP A 156 12.40 14.64 -13.66
C ASP A 156 11.43 15.81 -13.69
N SER A 157 10.55 15.83 -12.71
CA SER A 157 10.42 16.90 -11.71
C SER A 157 9.27 16.58 -10.74
N ALA A 158 9.50 15.68 -9.81
CA ALA A 158 8.64 15.52 -8.64
C ALA A 158 9.51 15.70 -7.40
N ASP A 159 9.96 16.92 -7.19
CA ASP A 159 10.46 17.36 -5.90
C ASP A 159 9.30 17.39 -4.90
N SER A 160 9.51 16.72 -3.77
CA SER A 160 8.89 16.94 -2.48
C SER A 160 7.38 16.84 -2.36
N ALA A 161 6.77 15.70 -2.69
CA ALA A 161 5.47 15.37 -2.10
C ALA A 161 5.36 13.85 -1.91
N GLY A 162 6.14 13.32 -1.01
CA GLY A 162 6.01 11.96 -0.52
C GLY A 162 5.15 11.91 0.74
N SER A 163 4.05 12.63 0.78
CA SER A 163 2.93 12.30 1.63
C SER A 163 1.89 11.69 0.71
N SER A 164 1.42 10.50 1.01
CA SER A 164 0.18 9.97 0.47
C SER A 164 -0.82 11.12 0.48
N GLY A 165 -1.49 11.38 -0.66
CA GLY A 165 -2.33 12.56 -0.83
C GLY A 165 -3.56 12.52 0.05
N TYR A 166 -3.39 12.82 1.33
CA TYR A 166 -4.47 13.02 2.29
C TYR A 166 -5.06 14.41 2.04
N LEU A 167 -6.39 14.47 1.93
CA LEU A 167 -7.12 15.72 1.99
C LEU A 167 -7.08 16.20 3.44
N SER A 168 -6.31 17.26 3.74
CA SER A 168 -6.49 18.00 4.97
C SER A 168 -7.87 18.67 4.94
N GLU A 169 -8.54 18.76 6.10
CA GLU A 169 -9.84 19.48 6.20
C GLU A 169 -9.75 20.94 5.75
N GLU A 170 -8.56 21.55 5.76
CA GLU A 170 -8.31 22.93 5.32
C GLU A 170 -8.09 23.07 3.80
N GLU A 171 -7.66 22.00 3.10
CA GLU A 171 -7.49 22.01 1.65
C GLU A 171 -8.76 21.65 0.89
N CYS A 172 -9.76 21.07 1.57
CA CYS A 172 -11.10 20.87 1.03
C CYS A 172 -11.92 22.14 1.32
N GLY A 173 -11.94 23.09 0.41
CA GLY A 173 -12.72 24.34 0.53
C GLY A 173 -14.25 24.15 0.59
N GLU A 174 -14.74 22.92 0.58
CA GLU A 174 -16.09 22.49 0.95
C GLU A 174 -15.95 21.31 1.89
N ARG A 175 -16.50 21.41 3.09
CA ARG A 175 -16.53 20.35 4.10
C ARG A 175 -17.08 19.07 3.50
N ALA A 176 -16.21 18.14 3.09
CA ALA A 176 -16.61 16.79 2.75
C ALA A 176 -17.34 16.21 3.97
N ARG A 177 -18.65 15.97 3.85
CA ARG A 177 -19.45 15.40 4.93
C ARG A 177 -19.03 13.96 5.14
N ILE A 178 -18.45 13.67 6.32
CA ILE A 178 -18.24 12.28 6.75
C ILE A 178 -19.62 11.72 7.08
N SER A 179 -20.10 10.82 6.25
CA SER A 179 -21.38 10.15 6.49
C SER A 179 -21.17 9.00 7.49
N LYS A 180 -22.00 8.97 8.53
CA LYS A 180 -21.92 7.96 9.61
C LYS A 180 -22.56 6.61 9.27
N SER A 181 -23.29 6.51 8.18
CA SER A 181 -23.86 5.25 7.70
C SER A 181 -24.16 5.34 6.21
N VAL A 182 -23.87 4.27 5.47
CA VAL A 182 -24.43 4.08 4.14
C VAL A 182 -25.91 3.81 4.34
N ALA A 183 -26.80 4.71 3.89
CA ALA A 183 -28.22 4.39 3.78
C ALA A 183 -28.34 3.06 3.03
N PRO A 184 -29.27 2.15 3.42
CA PRO A 184 -29.39 0.87 2.77
C PRO A 184 -29.43 1.12 1.27
N MET A 185 -28.39 0.69 0.56
CA MET A 185 -28.36 0.78 -0.90
C MET A 185 -29.48 -0.15 -1.37
N SER A 186 -30.64 0.43 -1.67
CA SER A 186 -31.57 -0.18 -2.58
C SER A 186 -30.75 -0.65 -3.79
N PRO A 187 -31.03 -1.75 -4.45
CA PRO A 187 -30.41 -2.08 -5.73
C PRO A 187 -30.77 -0.95 -6.70
N THR A 188 -29.98 0.12 -6.62
CA THR A 188 -30.31 1.39 -7.23
C THR A 188 -29.84 1.36 -8.65
N GLU A 189 -30.69 1.77 -9.50
CA GLU A 189 -30.46 2.08 -10.90
C GLU A 189 -29.47 3.25 -11.09
N GLU A 190 -28.92 3.81 -10.03
CA GLU A 190 -27.98 4.95 -10.08
C GLU A 190 -26.52 4.49 -10.17
N PRO A 191 -25.75 5.04 -11.13
CA PRO A 191 -24.33 4.78 -11.25
C PRO A 191 -23.56 5.15 -9.96
N VAL A 192 -22.63 4.28 -9.54
CA VAL A 192 -21.75 4.51 -8.41
C VAL A 192 -20.32 4.65 -8.92
N VAL A 193 -19.61 5.70 -8.52
CA VAL A 193 -18.23 5.97 -8.93
C VAL A 193 -17.36 6.16 -7.71
N LEU A 194 -16.22 5.46 -7.65
CA LEU A 194 -15.18 5.74 -6.67
C LEU A 194 -14.41 6.99 -7.08
N TYR A 195 -14.03 7.78 -6.10
CA TYR A 195 -13.23 8.98 -6.27
C TYR A 195 -11.93 8.88 -5.48
N ARG A 196 -10.89 9.51 -5.98
CA ARG A 196 -9.59 9.61 -5.31
C ARG A 196 -8.89 10.91 -5.65
N LYS A 197 -8.15 11.48 -4.71
CA LYS A 197 -7.18 12.54 -5.01
C LYS A 197 -5.91 11.88 -5.53
N PHE A 198 -5.56 12.12 -6.78
CA PHE A 198 -4.32 11.64 -7.37
C PHE A 198 -3.18 12.62 -7.10
N ALA A 199 -1.93 12.12 -7.11
CA ALA A 199 -0.76 12.96 -6.94
C ALA A 199 -0.74 14.10 -7.98
N GLY A 200 -0.50 15.33 -7.53
CA GLY A 200 -0.46 16.52 -8.40
C GLY A 200 -1.82 17.06 -8.85
N THR A 201 -2.95 16.51 -8.34
CA THR A 201 -4.29 17.07 -8.63
C THR A 201 -4.80 17.91 -7.46
N GLU A 202 -5.52 19.01 -7.76
CA GLU A 202 -6.13 19.87 -6.74
C GLU A 202 -7.38 19.23 -6.12
N ALA A 203 -8.18 18.52 -6.92
CA ALA A 203 -9.44 17.92 -6.51
C ALA A 203 -9.47 16.41 -6.73
N PRO A 204 -10.30 15.66 -5.97
CA PRO A 204 -10.58 14.27 -6.25
C PRO A 204 -11.16 14.06 -7.64
N ALA A 205 -10.73 13.01 -8.32
CA ALA A 205 -11.21 12.62 -9.64
C ALA A 205 -11.81 11.20 -9.60
N PRO A 206 -12.65 10.84 -10.59
CA PRO A 206 -13.12 9.46 -10.73
C PRO A 206 -11.97 8.47 -10.79
N TRP A 207 -12.00 7.49 -9.91
CA TRP A 207 -10.98 6.44 -9.85
C TRP A 207 -11.45 5.20 -10.61
N ILE A 208 -11.21 5.20 -11.90
CA ILE A 208 -11.56 4.12 -12.82
C ILE A 208 -10.27 3.63 -13.47
N MET A 209 -10.07 2.32 -13.51
CA MET A 209 -8.89 1.67 -14.03
C MET A 209 -9.22 0.83 -15.27
N ASP A 210 -8.20 0.50 -16.10
CA ASP A 210 -8.39 -0.40 -17.24
C ASP A 210 -8.90 -1.77 -16.82
N VAL A 211 -8.32 -2.29 -15.73
CA VAL A 211 -8.75 -3.53 -15.11
C VAL A 211 -9.29 -3.24 -13.71
N GLU A 212 -10.59 -3.45 -13.57
CA GLU A 212 -11.30 -3.34 -12.30
C GLU A 212 -11.38 -4.69 -11.62
N ASP A 213 -11.23 -4.70 -10.29
CA ASP A 213 -11.46 -5.88 -9.46
C ASP A 213 -12.10 -5.45 -8.14
N GLU A 214 -12.79 -6.37 -7.46
CA GLU A 214 -13.45 -6.11 -6.20
C GLU A 214 -12.42 -5.79 -5.09
N ILE A 215 -12.80 -4.93 -4.15
CA ILE A 215 -12.08 -4.77 -2.89
C ILE A 215 -12.11 -6.11 -2.16
N PRO A 216 -10.97 -6.81 -2.03
CA PRO A 216 -10.98 -8.17 -1.47
C PRO A 216 -10.93 -8.14 0.05
N THR A 217 -11.42 -9.21 0.68
CA THR A 217 -11.01 -9.54 2.04
C THR A 217 -9.60 -10.13 2.04
N LEU A 218 -8.92 -10.01 3.17
CA LEU A 218 -7.62 -10.67 3.36
C LEU A 218 -7.74 -12.19 3.16
N HIS A 219 -8.84 -12.81 3.58
CA HIS A 219 -9.10 -14.24 3.37
C HIS A 219 -9.21 -14.59 1.89
N GLU A 220 -9.92 -13.78 1.09
CA GLU A 220 -10.03 -13.99 -0.36
C GLU A 220 -8.66 -13.93 -1.03
N LEU A 221 -7.83 -12.93 -0.69
CA LEU A 221 -6.46 -12.85 -1.20
C LEU A 221 -5.62 -14.06 -0.80
N MET A 222 -5.61 -14.38 0.49
CA MET A 222 -4.85 -15.53 1.02
C MET A 222 -5.22 -16.85 0.34
N THR A 223 -6.46 -16.98 -0.13
CA THR A 223 -6.97 -18.18 -0.80
C THR A 223 -6.62 -18.20 -2.29
N LYS A 224 -6.71 -17.06 -2.98
CA LYS A 224 -6.63 -16.98 -4.45
C LYS A 224 -5.21 -16.77 -4.98
N ALA A 225 -4.35 -16.09 -4.24
CA ALA A 225 -3.00 -15.79 -4.73
C ALA A 225 -2.08 -17.02 -4.76
N PRO A 226 -1.02 -17.02 -5.60
CA PRO A 226 -0.04 -18.11 -5.66
C PRO A 226 0.65 -18.35 -4.31
N ASN A 227 0.90 -19.62 -3.96
CA ASN A 227 1.55 -19.96 -2.68
C ASN A 227 3.03 -19.56 -2.60
N SER A 228 3.68 -19.37 -3.74
CA SER A 228 5.07 -18.90 -3.85
C SER A 228 5.23 -17.42 -3.48
N LEU A 229 4.18 -16.62 -3.63
CA LEU A 229 4.22 -15.18 -3.32
C LEU A 229 4.19 -14.96 -1.81
N GLY A 230 5.14 -14.18 -1.29
CA GLY A 230 5.12 -13.70 0.10
C GLY A 230 4.22 -12.47 0.26
N PHE A 231 3.75 -12.21 1.46
CA PHE A 231 2.86 -11.10 1.77
C PHE A 231 3.45 -10.18 2.85
N SER A 232 3.66 -8.93 2.50
CA SER A 232 4.00 -7.84 3.43
C SER A 232 2.72 -7.04 3.72
N LEU A 233 2.09 -7.29 4.86
CA LEU A 233 0.85 -6.65 5.25
C LEU A 233 1.14 -5.34 5.96
N GLU A 234 0.79 -4.20 5.34
CA GLU A 234 0.77 -2.92 6.04
C GLU A 234 -0.50 -2.79 6.87
N LEU A 235 -0.34 -2.68 8.18
CA LEU A 235 -1.45 -2.48 9.11
C LEU A 235 -1.75 -0.99 9.19
N LYS A 236 -2.92 -0.57 8.66
CA LYS A 236 -3.31 0.83 8.55
C LYS A 236 -4.01 1.32 9.80
N PHE A 237 -3.29 2.14 10.56
CA PHE A 237 -3.84 2.79 11.75
C PHE A 237 -3.67 4.29 11.67
N GLY A 238 -3.62 4.93 10.58
CA GLY A 238 -3.45 6.36 10.40
C GLY A 238 -2.63 7.06 11.49
N THR A 239 -1.73 7.92 11.12
CA THR A 239 -1.00 8.73 12.08
C THR A 239 -1.71 10.06 12.31
N PRO A 240 -1.43 10.82 13.40
CA PRO A 240 -2.00 12.15 13.60
C PRO A 240 -1.73 13.10 12.43
N GLU A 241 -0.57 12.95 11.75
CA GLU A 241 -0.24 13.72 10.55
C GLU A 241 -1.13 13.34 9.35
N ASP A 242 -1.60 12.10 9.32
CA ASP A 242 -2.48 11.60 8.28
C ASP A 242 -3.94 12.04 8.50
N PHE A 243 -4.29 12.42 9.73
CA PHE A 243 -5.62 12.89 10.14
C PHE A 243 -5.53 14.24 10.86
N PRO A 244 -5.47 15.36 10.17
CA PRO A 244 -5.55 16.68 10.78
C PRO A 244 -6.80 16.79 11.66
N GLY A 245 -6.60 16.88 12.98
CA GLY A 245 -7.69 16.78 13.97
C GLY A 245 -8.16 15.34 14.25
N GLY A 246 -7.51 14.33 13.66
CA GLY A 246 -7.81 12.91 13.83
C GLY A 246 -7.44 12.42 15.22
N LYS A 247 -8.35 11.67 15.83
CA LYS A 247 -8.07 10.96 17.07
C LYS A 247 -7.26 9.71 16.70
N LYS A 248 -6.18 9.45 17.45
CA LYS A 248 -5.55 8.13 17.45
C LYS A 248 -6.62 7.06 17.59
N VAL A 249 -6.43 5.95 16.89
CA VAL A 249 -7.32 4.79 17.06
C VAL A 249 -7.29 4.36 18.53
N ASP A 250 -8.46 4.12 19.11
CA ASP A 250 -8.57 3.62 20.47
C ASP A 250 -7.75 2.32 20.62
N PRO A 251 -6.88 2.20 21.65
CA PRO A 251 -6.02 1.03 21.81
C PRO A 251 -6.78 -0.30 21.85
N ALA A 252 -7.98 -0.33 22.43
CA ALA A 252 -8.81 -1.54 22.46
C ALA A 252 -9.30 -1.91 21.04
N ARG A 253 -9.66 -0.92 20.24
CA ARG A 253 -10.02 -1.10 18.84
C ARG A 253 -8.81 -1.57 18.03
N MET A 254 -7.64 -0.96 18.21
CA MET A 254 -6.39 -1.40 17.56
C MET A 254 -6.12 -2.88 17.83
N VAL A 255 -6.14 -3.30 19.11
CA VAL A 255 -5.89 -4.71 19.47
C VAL A 255 -6.93 -5.64 18.84
N MET A 256 -8.20 -5.24 18.75
CA MET A 256 -9.25 -6.02 18.10
C MET A 256 -8.95 -6.20 16.61
N GLU A 257 -8.57 -5.15 15.90
CA GLU A 257 -8.23 -5.17 14.47
C GLU A 257 -6.98 -6.01 14.18
N LEU A 258 -5.95 -5.89 15.02
CA LEU A 258 -4.74 -6.71 14.96
C LEU A 258 -5.07 -8.21 15.15
N ARG A 259 -5.92 -8.55 16.12
CA ARG A 259 -6.36 -9.93 16.37
C ARG A 259 -7.16 -10.50 15.19
N ALA A 260 -8.05 -9.71 14.60
CA ALA A 260 -8.84 -10.12 13.43
C ALA A 260 -7.91 -10.44 12.24
N THR A 261 -6.96 -9.58 11.95
CA THR A 261 -5.97 -9.78 10.88
C THR A 261 -5.10 -11.01 11.15
N LEU A 262 -4.59 -11.14 12.37
CA LEU A 262 -3.77 -12.28 12.79
C LEU A 262 -4.53 -13.62 12.69
N ALA A 263 -5.82 -13.63 13.01
CA ALA A 263 -6.65 -14.84 12.91
C ALA A 263 -6.75 -15.33 11.45
N VAL A 264 -6.90 -14.40 10.49
CA VAL A 264 -6.89 -14.77 9.06
C VAL A 264 -5.53 -15.32 8.65
N CYS A 265 -4.42 -14.68 9.04
CA CYS A 265 -3.08 -15.19 8.72
C CYS A 265 -2.85 -16.59 9.29
N LYS A 266 -3.23 -16.84 10.55
CA LYS A 266 -3.10 -18.16 11.20
C LYS A 266 -3.96 -19.24 10.54
N SER A 267 -5.09 -18.89 9.91
CA SER A 267 -5.91 -19.87 9.16
C SER A 267 -5.28 -20.28 7.82
N HIS A 268 -4.19 -19.60 7.39
CA HIS A 268 -3.43 -19.91 6.17
C HIS A 268 -1.95 -20.19 6.47
N PRO A 269 -1.62 -21.25 7.21
CA PRO A 269 -0.28 -21.47 7.78
C PRO A 269 0.82 -21.73 6.74
N ARG A 270 0.48 -21.93 5.47
CA ARG A 270 1.46 -22.10 4.37
C ARG A 270 1.89 -20.77 3.75
N ARG A 271 1.23 -19.66 4.09
CA ARG A 271 1.56 -18.34 3.54
C ARG A 271 2.78 -17.77 4.26
N ARG A 272 3.72 -17.25 3.48
CA ARG A 272 4.80 -16.42 3.99
C ARG A 272 4.20 -15.05 4.27
N VAL A 273 4.25 -14.59 5.51
CA VAL A 273 3.63 -13.34 5.97
C VAL A 273 4.64 -12.56 6.80
N ALA A 274 4.72 -11.26 6.55
CA ALA A 274 5.37 -10.28 7.41
C ALA A 274 4.40 -9.13 7.65
N PHE A 275 4.40 -8.55 8.84
CA PHE A 275 3.64 -7.35 9.17
C PHE A 275 4.52 -6.12 9.12
N SER A 276 3.95 -5.02 8.68
CA SER A 276 4.59 -3.71 8.74
C SER A 276 3.56 -2.63 9.08
N THR A 277 3.98 -1.53 9.65
CA THR A 277 3.09 -0.41 9.98
C THR A 277 3.87 0.87 10.23
N PHE A 278 3.27 2.02 9.92
CA PHE A 278 3.77 3.34 10.31
C PHE A 278 3.49 3.70 11.77
N ASP A 279 2.51 3.03 12.41
CA ASP A 279 2.17 3.26 13.80
C ASP A 279 3.06 2.40 14.72
N PRO A 280 3.97 2.99 15.49
CA PRO A 280 4.86 2.22 16.35
C PRO A 280 4.14 1.52 17.50
N ASP A 281 2.98 2.00 17.95
CA ASP A 281 2.20 1.32 18.99
C ASP A 281 1.53 0.07 18.40
N ALA A 282 1.05 0.13 17.15
CA ALA A 282 0.54 -1.04 16.44
C ALA A 282 1.62 -2.10 16.21
N ALA A 283 2.85 -1.69 15.86
CA ALA A 283 3.98 -2.61 15.73
C ALA A 283 4.29 -3.33 17.05
N ILE A 284 4.37 -2.58 18.15
CA ILE A 284 4.59 -3.11 19.51
C ILE A 284 3.47 -4.08 19.91
N HIS A 285 2.22 -3.69 19.71
CA HIS A 285 1.08 -4.55 20.02
C HIS A 285 1.07 -5.83 19.18
N MET A 286 1.31 -5.73 17.85
CA MET A 286 1.37 -6.93 17.00
C MET A 286 2.49 -7.86 17.45
N ARG A 287 3.68 -7.35 17.79
CA ARG A 287 4.78 -8.16 18.31
C ARG A 287 4.44 -8.83 19.62
N THR A 288 3.74 -8.12 20.52
CA THR A 288 3.27 -8.68 21.81
C THR A 288 2.22 -9.77 21.65
N LEU A 289 1.31 -9.65 20.65
CA LEU A 289 0.24 -10.60 20.39
C LEU A 289 0.72 -11.92 19.80
N GLN A 290 1.89 -11.94 19.17
CA GLN A 290 2.40 -13.13 18.50
C GLN A 290 3.92 -13.09 18.28
N GLY A 291 4.55 -14.27 18.18
CA GLY A 291 5.96 -14.44 17.84
C GLY A 291 6.19 -15.27 16.57
N LEU A 292 5.13 -15.56 15.80
CA LEU A 292 5.21 -16.42 14.62
C LEU A 292 5.62 -15.67 13.37
N TYR A 293 5.11 -14.46 13.17
CA TYR A 293 5.35 -13.64 11.99
C TYR A 293 6.24 -12.47 12.31
N PRO A 294 7.19 -12.12 11.42
CA PRO A 294 8.02 -10.93 11.55
C PRO A 294 7.17 -9.66 11.59
N VAL A 295 7.60 -8.69 12.38
CA VAL A 295 6.99 -7.35 12.45
C VAL A 295 8.06 -6.31 12.19
N MET A 296 7.80 -5.39 11.25
CA MET A 296 8.68 -4.31 10.87
C MET A 296 8.03 -2.95 11.15
N PHE A 297 8.83 -1.96 11.48
CA PHE A 297 8.38 -0.59 11.66
C PHE A 297 8.71 0.24 10.41
N ILE A 298 7.68 0.89 9.84
CA ILE A 298 7.83 1.75 8.65
C ILE A 298 8.00 3.20 9.10
N THR A 299 8.96 3.92 8.51
CA THR A 299 9.15 5.33 8.80
C THR A 299 9.79 6.08 7.63
N ASN A 300 9.42 7.36 7.48
CA ASN A 300 10.07 8.29 6.57
C ASN A 300 11.26 9.03 7.23
N CYS A 301 11.50 8.84 8.53
CA CYS A 301 12.58 9.46 9.30
C CYS A 301 12.66 10.99 9.10
N GLN A 302 11.50 11.66 9.06
CA GLN A 302 11.45 13.12 8.86
C GLN A 302 11.37 13.86 10.20
N PRO A 303 12.24 14.86 10.43
CA PRO A 303 12.13 15.73 11.60
C PRO A 303 10.77 16.46 11.65
N GLY A 304 10.28 16.69 12.87
CA GLY A 304 9.05 17.46 13.10
C GLY A 304 7.76 16.65 13.09
N GLN A 305 7.83 15.32 12.95
CA GLN A 305 6.65 14.47 13.15
C GLN A 305 6.21 14.49 14.62
N GLU A 306 4.90 14.35 14.84
CA GLU A 306 4.33 14.33 16.19
C GLU A 306 4.90 13.19 17.04
N ASP A 307 5.10 12.01 16.44
CA ASP A 307 5.72 10.88 17.12
C ASP A 307 7.24 10.91 16.92
N VAL A 308 7.96 11.23 17.99
CA VAL A 308 9.43 11.31 17.99
C VAL A 308 10.13 10.03 17.54
N ARG A 309 9.48 8.87 17.66
CA ARG A 309 10.01 7.57 17.22
C ARG A 309 10.17 7.48 15.71
N ARG A 310 9.49 8.36 14.96
CA ARG A 310 9.50 8.45 13.50
C ARG A 310 10.43 9.52 12.94
N CYS A 311 10.99 10.39 13.80
CA CYS A 311 11.70 11.59 13.37
C CYS A 311 13.11 11.34 12.84
N THR A 312 13.79 10.30 13.29
CA THR A 312 15.17 10.00 12.91
C THR A 312 15.41 8.50 12.76
N VAL A 313 16.48 8.13 12.05
CA VAL A 313 16.91 6.74 11.92
C VAL A 313 17.27 6.14 13.29
N GLU A 314 17.94 6.90 14.15
CA GLU A 314 18.32 6.45 15.48
C GLU A 314 17.11 6.19 16.39
N ALA A 315 16.10 7.06 16.32
CA ALA A 315 14.86 6.86 17.07
C ALA A 315 14.11 5.62 16.59
N ALA A 316 14.08 5.39 15.28
CA ALA A 316 13.47 4.22 14.68
C ALA A 316 14.22 2.93 15.07
N ILE A 317 15.56 2.92 14.98
CA ILE A 317 16.41 1.80 15.43
C ILE A 317 16.13 1.49 16.90
N LYS A 318 16.16 2.51 17.76
CA LYS A 318 15.88 2.32 19.19
C LYS A 318 14.49 1.72 19.42
N THR A 319 13.48 2.22 18.73
CA THR A 319 12.09 1.72 18.85
C THR A 319 12.01 0.25 18.42
N ALA A 320 12.64 -0.12 17.31
CA ALA A 320 12.65 -1.49 16.84
C ALA A 320 13.35 -2.46 17.80
N ILE A 321 14.48 -2.05 18.39
CA ILE A 321 15.20 -2.86 19.38
C ILE A 321 14.37 -3.02 20.66
N ASP A 322 13.85 -1.90 21.22
CA ASP A 322 13.10 -1.91 22.48
C ASP A 322 11.83 -2.76 22.36
N ALA A 323 11.24 -2.85 21.17
CA ALA A 323 10.02 -3.60 20.89
C ALA A 323 10.28 -5.01 20.32
N ASP A 324 11.54 -5.45 20.22
CA ASP A 324 11.92 -6.75 19.65
C ASP A 324 11.34 -6.96 18.24
N LEU A 325 11.40 -5.92 17.40
CA LEU A 325 10.99 -6.00 16.00
C LEU A 325 12.11 -6.57 15.13
N VAL A 326 11.74 -7.17 14.00
CA VAL A 326 12.72 -7.78 13.07
C VAL A 326 13.52 -6.72 12.32
N GLY A 327 12.93 -5.55 12.04
CA GLY A 327 13.60 -4.54 11.25
C GLY A 327 12.78 -3.28 10.99
N LEU A 328 13.33 -2.50 10.07
CA LEU A 328 12.78 -1.22 9.64
C LEU A 328 12.50 -1.23 8.15
N VAL A 329 11.47 -0.48 7.74
CA VAL A 329 11.23 -0.12 6.34
C VAL A 329 11.33 1.40 6.24
N ILE A 330 12.36 1.89 5.55
CA ILE A 330 12.70 3.31 5.51
C ILE A 330 12.49 3.87 4.10
N ARG A 331 12.01 5.11 4.01
CA ARG A 331 11.81 5.77 2.72
C ARG A 331 13.13 5.88 1.94
N ALA A 332 13.13 5.51 0.67
CA ALA A 332 14.34 5.33 -0.14
C ALA A 332 15.16 6.61 -0.36
N ASP A 333 14.55 7.80 -0.29
CA ASP A 333 15.29 9.07 -0.34
C ASP A 333 16.14 9.32 0.90
N VAL A 334 15.77 8.79 2.07
CA VAL A 334 16.63 8.80 3.27
C VAL A 334 17.92 8.02 3.00
N LEU A 335 17.80 6.84 2.36
CA LEU A 335 18.96 6.02 1.98
C LEU A 335 19.79 6.66 0.85
N ARG A 336 19.13 7.36 -0.07
CA ARG A 336 19.80 8.12 -1.14
C ARG A 336 20.66 9.24 -0.56
N ASN A 337 20.13 9.96 0.44
CA ASN A 337 20.78 11.11 1.07
C ASN A 337 21.85 10.72 2.09
N ASP A 338 21.69 9.56 2.76
CA ASP A 338 22.64 9.02 3.72
C ASP A 338 22.93 7.52 3.46
N PRO A 339 23.94 7.20 2.64
CA PRO A 339 24.30 5.82 2.31
C PRO A 339 24.85 5.01 3.52
N THR A 340 25.03 5.64 4.68
CA THR A 340 25.49 4.94 5.90
C THR A 340 24.34 4.28 6.66
N VAL A 341 23.10 4.64 6.38
CA VAL A 341 21.90 4.09 7.05
C VAL A 341 21.84 2.57 7.00
N PRO A 342 22.06 1.90 5.84
CA PRO A 342 22.01 0.44 5.78
C PRO A 342 23.04 -0.23 6.72
N GLN A 343 24.23 0.33 6.84
CA GLN A 343 25.25 -0.19 7.75
C GLN A 343 24.83 -0.02 9.20
N ARG A 344 24.28 1.16 9.59
CA ARG A 344 23.83 1.43 10.98
C ARG A 344 22.71 0.51 11.41
N VAL A 345 21.69 0.32 10.55
CA VAL A 345 20.56 -0.58 10.83
C VAL A 345 21.04 -2.02 11.01
N ARG A 346 21.88 -2.52 10.09
CA ARG A 346 22.42 -3.89 10.19
C ARG A 346 23.33 -4.09 11.39
N ALA A 347 24.16 -3.10 11.74
CA ALA A 347 25.02 -3.16 12.93
C ALA A 347 24.20 -3.25 14.23
N SER A 348 22.93 -2.86 14.19
CA SER A 348 21.99 -2.99 15.29
C SER A 348 21.26 -4.35 15.31
N GLY A 349 21.61 -5.29 14.42
CA GLY A 349 20.96 -6.60 14.31
C GLY A 349 19.58 -6.57 13.62
N LEU A 350 19.24 -5.45 12.97
CA LEU A 350 17.94 -5.26 12.32
C LEU A 350 18.01 -5.46 10.81
N MET A 351 16.95 -5.97 10.24
CA MET A 351 16.71 -5.93 8.79
C MET A 351 16.40 -4.52 8.32
N LEU A 352 16.72 -4.22 7.07
CA LEU A 352 16.33 -2.99 6.40
C LEU A 352 15.60 -3.29 5.11
N GLY A 353 14.38 -2.78 4.99
CA GLY A 353 13.65 -2.62 3.74
C GLY A 353 13.58 -1.15 3.33
N SER A 354 13.23 -0.89 2.09
CA SER A 354 12.97 0.46 1.60
C SER A 354 11.66 0.54 0.79
N TYR A 355 11.09 1.74 0.75
CA TYR A 355 9.85 2.03 0.02
C TYR A 355 9.86 3.43 -0.60
N GLY A 356 8.91 3.69 -1.50
CA GLY A 356 8.63 5.00 -2.08
C GLY A 356 9.13 5.16 -3.51
N GLY A 357 8.72 6.25 -4.16
CA GLY A 357 8.96 6.53 -5.58
C GLY A 357 10.41 6.35 -6.06
N PRO A 358 11.45 6.73 -5.26
CA PRO A 358 12.83 6.50 -5.67
C PRO A 358 13.21 5.02 -5.92
N ASN A 359 12.43 4.05 -5.48
CA ASN A 359 12.64 2.63 -5.79
C ASN A 359 12.23 2.25 -7.23
N SER A 360 11.79 3.20 -8.05
CA SER A 360 11.69 3.05 -9.50
C SER A 360 12.95 3.49 -10.26
N ASP A 361 13.91 4.14 -9.58
CA ASP A 361 15.25 4.47 -10.10
C ASP A 361 16.15 3.24 -10.01
N LEU A 362 16.45 2.61 -11.13
CA LEU A 362 17.19 1.36 -11.21
C LEU A 362 18.63 1.47 -10.67
N ASP A 363 19.28 2.63 -10.83
CA ASP A 363 20.62 2.87 -10.30
C ASP A 363 20.60 2.94 -8.78
N LEU A 364 19.55 3.53 -8.20
CA LEU A 364 19.36 3.54 -6.75
C LEU A 364 19.03 2.14 -6.22
N VAL A 365 18.17 1.40 -6.93
CA VAL A 365 17.82 0.00 -6.58
C VAL A 365 19.09 -0.86 -6.55
N GLU A 366 19.95 -0.75 -7.55
CA GLU A 366 21.22 -1.48 -7.62
C GLU A 366 22.11 -1.14 -6.44
N ARG A 367 22.30 0.15 -6.14
CA ARG A 367 23.10 0.61 -4.99
C ARG A 367 22.55 0.13 -3.66
N GLN A 368 21.24 0.14 -3.47
CA GLN A 368 20.61 -0.38 -2.25
C GLN A 368 20.89 -1.88 -2.06
N GLY A 369 20.80 -2.67 -3.15
CA GLY A 369 21.18 -4.09 -3.11
C GLY A 369 22.63 -4.32 -2.71
N ASP A 370 23.58 -3.49 -3.19
CA ASP A 370 25.00 -3.56 -2.81
C ASP A 370 25.23 -3.15 -1.36
N LEU A 371 24.46 -2.21 -0.85
CA LEU A 371 24.52 -1.79 0.54
C LEU A 371 23.81 -2.76 1.51
N GLY A 372 23.19 -3.82 0.99
CA GLY A 372 22.55 -4.89 1.78
C GLY A 372 21.18 -4.50 2.33
N VAL A 373 20.40 -3.72 1.58
CA VAL A 373 18.97 -3.58 1.81
C VAL A 373 18.30 -4.92 1.53
N GLY A 374 17.53 -5.43 2.47
CA GLY A 374 16.96 -6.79 2.41
C GLY A 374 15.78 -6.92 1.47
N TYR A 375 14.96 -5.86 1.32
CA TYR A 375 13.89 -5.82 0.33
C TYR A 375 13.59 -4.41 -0.18
N LEU A 376 13.05 -4.34 -1.39
CA LEU A 376 12.74 -3.10 -2.11
C LEU A 376 11.26 -3.09 -2.47
N CYS A 377 10.46 -2.24 -1.81
CA CYS A 377 9.07 -2.01 -2.16
C CYS A 377 9.00 -1.00 -3.31
N THR A 378 8.48 -1.42 -4.48
CA THR A 378 8.51 -0.63 -5.72
C THR A 378 7.17 -0.59 -6.43
N ASP A 379 6.91 0.52 -7.14
CA ASP A 379 5.79 0.66 -8.05
C ASP A 379 6.12 0.14 -9.48
N ASP A 380 7.41 0.05 -9.84
CA ASP A 380 7.86 -0.50 -11.13
C ASP A 380 8.37 -1.94 -10.97
N VAL A 381 7.44 -2.84 -10.65
CA VAL A 381 7.74 -4.27 -10.46
C VAL A 381 8.43 -4.89 -11.67
N PRO A 382 7.96 -4.66 -12.94
CA PRO A 382 8.57 -5.31 -14.09
C PRO A 382 10.04 -4.92 -14.31
N ALA A 383 10.40 -3.66 -14.13
CA ALA A 383 11.77 -3.21 -14.33
C ALA A 383 12.70 -3.69 -13.20
N VAL A 384 12.27 -3.53 -11.94
CA VAL A 384 13.07 -3.91 -10.79
C VAL A 384 13.26 -5.44 -10.71
N ALA A 385 12.21 -6.24 -10.99
CA ALA A 385 12.33 -7.70 -11.03
C ALA A 385 13.32 -8.18 -12.09
N ARG A 386 13.29 -7.58 -13.30
CA ARG A 386 14.29 -7.89 -14.36
C ARG A 386 15.72 -7.56 -13.92
N LEU A 387 15.93 -6.40 -13.32
CA LEU A 387 17.24 -6.00 -12.81
C LEU A 387 17.76 -6.99 -11.75
N MET A 388 16.96 -7.30 -10.75
CA MET A 388 17.37 -8.17 -9.64
C MET A 388 17.62 -9.62 -10.11
N SER A 389 16.82 -10.15 -11.03
CA SER A 389 17.03 -11.47 -11.63
C SER A 389 18.35 -11.56 -12.40
N SER A 390 18.71 -10.52 -13.16
CA SER A 390 19.98 -10.48 -13.92
C SER A 390 21.20 -10.47 -12.98
N ARG A 391 21.12 -9.78 -11.85
CA ARG A 391 22.17 -9.72 -10.82
C ARG A 391 22.36 -11.08 -10.12
N SER A 392 21.29 -11.76 -9.76
CA SER A 392 21.34 -13.10 -9.14
C SER A 392 22.04 -14.10 -10.06
N THR A 393 21.75 -14.09 -11.36
CA THR A 393 22.37 -14.96 -12.35
C THR A 393 23.87 -14.67 -12.47
N THR A 394 24.29 -13.41 -12.50
CA THR A 394 25.69 -12.99 -12.60
C THR A 394 26.47 -13.39 -11.33
N ARG A 395 25.90 -13.20 -10.15
CA ARG A 395 26.53 -13.56 -8.85
C ARG A 395 26.75 -15.07 -8.75
N ASN A 396 25.79 -15.88 -9.17
CA ASN A 396 25.92 -17.33 -9.20
C ASN A 396 26.98 -17.81 -10.22
N ALA A 397 27.08 -17.17 -11.38
CA ALA A 397 28.10 -17.48 -12.38
C ALA A 397 29.52 -17.20 -11.86
N VAL A 398 29.71 -16.09 -11.13
CA VAL A 398 31.02 -15.74 -10.54
C VAL A 398 31.40 -16.71 -9.42
N LEU A 399 30.45 -17.12 -8.57
CA LEU A 399 30.71 -18.12 -7.53
C LEU A 399 31.12 -19.46 -8.09
N VAL A 400 30.48 -19.92 -9.15
CA VAL A 400 30.82 -21.19 -9.84
C VAL A 400 32.17 -21.11 -10.56
N ALA A 401 32.54 -19.96 -11.10
CA ALA A 401 33.83 -19.74 -11.76
C ALA A 401 35.00 -19.61 -10.76
N GLY A 402 34.75 -19.11 -9.55
CA GLY A 402 35.76 -18.95 -8.48
C GLY A 402 36.07 -20.22 -7.69
N THR A 403 35.28 -21.30 -7.88
CA THR A 403 35.48 -22.61 -7.24
C THR A 403 36.19 -23.63 -8.13
N ARG A 404 36.70 -23.22 -9.26
CA ARG A 404 37.59 -23.99 -10.17
C ARG A 404 39.01 -23.38 -10.09
#